data_1f63625ad2553f1a7d3d67fb94013efc
#
_entry.id   1f63625ad2553f1a7d3d67fb94013efc
#
_cell.length_a   1.000
_cell.length_b   1.000
_cell.length_c   1.000
_cell.angle_alpha   90.00
_cell.angle_beta   90.00
_cell.angle_gamma   90.00
#
_symmetry.space_group_name_H-M   'P 1'
#
loop_
_entity.id
_entity.type
_entity.pdbx_description
1 polymer ?
#
loop_
_entity_poly.entity_id
_entity_poly.type
_entity_poly.pdbx_seq_one_letter_code
_entity_poly.pdbx_strand_id
1 'polypeptide(L)'
;MERNSPIGWKISQKKNYMSSIWLPNGKYEQSTITELFKWCEVAVENLLWLGLNKNIKQYFNAELDYCIALDFNYANFSYKEGRTEIGEAEYQLKYNAGNLNEEELKKYADILMNKMIGVYKECIQVGTTLEWSVSPMPATEQGKTKMAWLMAEELAMQLQLPFIEPLVVCDKPQMKELTIQNKIETWEKIYYNNGVEIADTDKIRGKNIIVVDDLYQSGATMWEYAKFLKLLGARCVFGVVCVKSLKDSDNQ
;
A
#
# COMPACT_ATOMS: atom_id res chain seq x y z
N MET A 1 -9.74 -10.75 -9.86
CA MET A 1 -10.57 -11.77 -9.20
C MET A 1 -12.06 -11.46 -9.29
N GLU A 2 -12.51 -10.26 -8.99
CA GLU A 2 -13.94 -9.89 -9.05
C GLU A 2 -14.61 -10.11 -10.41
N ARG A 3 -13.90 -9.96 -11.52
CA ARG A 3 -14.42 -10.28 -12.85
C ARG A 3 -14.83 -11.75 -13.01
N ASN A 4 -14.13 -12.64 -12.34
CA ASN A 4 -14.25 -14.09 -12.50
C ASN A 4 -14.99 -14.76 -11.33
N SER A 5 -15.24 -14.05 -10.24
CA SER A 5 -15.98 -14.55 -9.09
C SER A 5 -17.00 -13.52 -8.60
N PRO A 6 -18.24 -13.55 -9.09
CA PRO A 6 -19.28 -12.58 -8.74
C PRO A 6 -19.69 -12.65 -7.26
N ILE A 7 -19.31 -13.71 -6.55
CA ILE A 7 -19.54 -13.85 -5.09
C ILE A 7 -18.27 -13.51 -4.30
N GLY A 8 -17.16 -13.14 -5.00
CA GLY A 8 -15.88 -12.86 -4.40
C GLY A 8 -15.14 -14.13 -3.97
N TRP A 9 -14.17 -13.95 -3.12
CA TRP A 9 -13.35 -15.02 -2.57
C TRP A 9 -13.40 -15.00 -1.04
N LYS A 10 -13.25 -16.15 -0.42
CA LYS A 10 -13.28 -16.32 1.02
C LYS A 10 -11.98 -16.90 1.51
N ILE A 11 -11.40 -16.31 2.56
CA ILE A 11 -10.34 -16.96 3.32
C ILE A 11 -10.98 -18.04 4.17
N SER A 12 -10.50 -19.29 4.03
CA SER A 12 -11.01 -20.40 4.85
C SER A 12 -10.64 -20.17 6.32
N GLN A 13 -11.64 -20.11 7.18
CA GLN A 13 -11.45 -20.02 8.64
C GLN A 13 -10.86 -21.30 9.25
N LYS A 14 -10.92 -22.43 8.54
CA LYS A 14 -10.45 -23.74 9.04
C LYS A 14 -8.97 -24.02 8.76
N LYS A 15 -8.36 -23.35 7.80
CA LYS A 15 -6.94 -23.47 7.48
C LYS A 15 -6.42 -22.09 7.17
N ASN A 16 -5.49 -21.60 7.96
CA ASN A 16 -4.98 -20.22 7.93
C ASN A 16 -4.37 -19.74 6.61
N TYR A 17 -4.32 -20.56 5.57
CA TYR A 17 -3.63 -20.28 4.30
C TYR A 17 -4.41 -20.70 3.05
N MET A 18 -5.68 -21.09 3.17
CA MET A 18 -6.49 -21.44 2.00
C MET A 18 -7.51 -20.38 1.70
N SER A 19 -7.37 -19.75 0.55
CA SER A 19 -8.44 -18.97 -0.07
C SER A 19 -9.27 -19.87 -0.96
N SER A 20 -10.59 -19.77 -0.90
CA SER A 20 -11.48 -20.46 -1.82
C SER A 20 -12.20 -19.44 -2.70
N ILE A 21 -12.19 -19.73 -3.99
CA ILE A 21 -12.93 -18.97 -5.01
C ILE A 21 -14.07 -19.87 -5.45
N TRP A 22 -15.29 -19.35 -5.35
CA TRP A 22 -16.46 -20.08 -5.84
C TRP A 22 -16.79 -19.61 -7.26
N LEU A 23 -16.71 -20.52 -8.21
CA LEU A 23 -17.07 -20.31 -9.60
C LEU A 23 -18.33 -21.14 -9.89
N PRO A 24 -19.46 -20.51 -10.31
CA PRO A 24 -20.69 -21.24 -10.63
C PRO A 24 -20.48 -22.22 -11.78
N ASN A 25 -20.95 -23.45 -11.60
CA ASN A 25 -20.88 -24.48 -12.63
C ASN A 25 -21.45 -24.00 -13.97
N GLY A 26 -20.72 -24.24 -15.05
CA GLY A 26 -21.14 -23.93 -16.43
C GLY A 26 -21.09 -22.47 -16.83
N LYS A 27 -20.59 -21.57 -15.97
CA LYS A 27 -20.43 -20.14 -16.30
C LYS A 27 -19.01 -19.73 -16.71
N TYR A 28 -18.04 -20.60 -16.50
CA TYR A 28 -16.64 -20.31 -16.80
C TYR A 28 -16.00 -21.45 -17.57
N GLU A 29 -15.23 -21.08 -18.57
CA GLU A 29 -14.42 -22.03 -19.33
C GLU A 29 -13.22 -22.51 -18.49
N GLN A 30 -12.75 -23.71 -18.79
CA GLN A 30 -11.56 -24.28 -18.12
C GLN A 30 -10.31 -23.41 -18.34
N SER A 31 -10.21 -22.72 -19.47
CA SER A 31 -9.16 -21.76 -19.78
C SER A 31 -9.11 -20.63 -18.74
N THR A 32 -10.25 -20.02 -18.42
CA THR A 32 -10.36 -18.95 -17.42
C THR A 32 -9.90 -19.41 -16.03
N ILE A 33 -10.26 -20.65 -15.65
CA ILE A 33 -9.82 -21.24 -14.39
C ILE A 33 -8.30 -21.43 -14.38
N THR A 34 -7.74 -21.93 -15.48
CA THR A 34 -6.31 -22.14 -15.64
C THR A 34 -5.52 -20.82 -15.57
N GLU A 35 -6.01 -19.78 -16.25
CA GLU A 35 -5.42 -18.44 -16.20
C GLU A 35 -5.46 -17.84 -14.79
N LEU A 36 -6.57 -18.03 -14.07
CA LEU A 36 -6.68 -17.57 -12.67
C LEU A 36 -5.67 -18.27 -11.76
N PHE A 37 -5.46 -19.58 -11.91
CA PHE A 37 -4.44 -20.31 -11.14
C PHE A 37 -3.03 -19.81 -11.46
N LYS A 38 -2.69 -19.66 -12.74
CA LYS A 38 -1.39 -19.09 -13.15
C LYS A 38 -1.17 -17.70 -12.55
N TRP A 39 -2.19 -16.84 -12.59
CA TRP A 39 -2.11 -15.53 -11.95
C TRP A 39 -1.88 -15.64 -10.44
N CYS A 40 -2.56 -16.54 -9.74
CA CYS A 40 -2.36 -16.76 -8.31
C CYS A 40 -0.93 -17.20 -7.99
N GLU A 41 -0.35 -18.10 -8.79
CA GLU A 41 1.04 -18.53 -8.64
C GLU A 41 2.00 -17.36 -8.80
N VAL A 42 1.88 -16.59 -9.88
CA VAL A 42 2.71 -15.40 -10.12
C VAL A 42 2.56 -14.37 -8.99
N ALA A 43 1.33 -14.12 -8.55
CA ALA A 43 1.06 -13.15 -7.49
C ALA A 43 1.63 -13.58 -6.12
N VAL A 44 1.61 -14.87 -5.80
CA VAL A 44 2.20 -15.40 -4.56
C VAL A 44 3.72 -15.37 -4.60
N GLU A 45 4.32 -15.68 -5.74
CA GLU A 45 5.78 -15.73 -5.90
C GLU A 45 6.44 -14.33 -5.96
N ASN A 46 5.74 -13.36 -6.56
CA ASN A 46 6.32 -12.05 -6.85
C ASN A 46 5.87 -10.92 -5.92
N LEU A 47 4.88 -11.16 -5.06
CA LEU A 47 4.32 -10.12 -4.19
C LEU A 47 4.42 -10.52 -2.72
N LEU A 48 4.96 -9.61 -1.92
CA LEU A 48 4.96 -9.73 -0.47
C LEU A 48 3.64 -9.18 0.09
N TRP A 49 2.70 -10.07 0.39
CA TRP A 49 1.39 -9.71 0.94
C TRP A 49 1.49 -9.37 2.42
N LEU A 50 1.00 -8.20 2.79
CA LEU A 50 1.06 -7.67 4.14
C LEU A 50 -0.30 -7.76 4.81
N GLY A 51 -0.30 -8.17 6.08
CA GLY A 51 -1.47 -8.22 6.93
C GLY A 51 -1.33 -7.36 8.17
N LEU A 52 -2.40 -7.26 8.92
CA LEU A 52 -2.39 -6.63 10.24
C LEU A 52 -1.59 -7.45 11.23
N ASN A 53 -0.75 -6.76 12.01
CA ASN A 53 -0.17 -7.34 13.21
C ASN A 53 -1.29 -7.76 14.19
N LYS A 54 -1.10 -8.87 14.88
CA LYS A 54 -2.08 -9.40 15.83
C LYS A 54 -2.50 -8.38 16.90
N ASN A 55 -1.56 -7.54 17.32
CA ASN A 55 -1.79 -6.55 18.39
C ASN A 55 -2.71 -5.40 17.97
N ILE A 56 -2.84 -5.14 16.66
CA ILE A 56 -3.67 -4.05 16.14
C ILE A 56 -4.91 -4.55 15.40
N LYS A 57 -5.03 -5.84 15.18
CA LYS A 57 -6.15 -6.44 14.45
C LYS A 57 -7.52 -6.11 15.07
N GLN A 58 -7.56 -5.88 16.37
CA GLN A 58 -8.80 -5.53 17.09
C GLN A 58 -9.32 -4.12 16.77
N TYR A 59 -8.48 -3.23 16.24
CA TYR A 59 -8.86 -1.83 15.93
C TYR A 59 -9.42 -1.66 14.52
N PHE A 60 -9.26 -2.66 13.68
CA PHE A 60 -9.60 -2.60 12.26
C PHE A 60 -10.44 -3.80 11.82
N ASN A 61 -11.33 -3.56 10.86
CA ASN A 61 -12.17 -4.61 10.28
C ASN A 61 -11.64 -5.01 8.89
N ALA A 62 -12.13 -4.36 7.85
CA ALA A 62 -11.79 -4.62 6.46
C ALA A 62 -11.60 -3.33 5.65
N GLU A 63 -11.02 -2.31 6.29
CA GLU A 63 -10.84 -0.99 5.67
C GLU A 63 -9.80 -1.01 4.56
N LEU A 64 -8.73 -1.78 4.74
CA LEU A 64 -7.70 -2.01 3.73
C LEU A 64 -7.93 -3.36 3.06
N ASP A 65 -8.25 -3.35 1.79
CA ASP A 65 -8.63 -4.56 1.04
C ASP A 65 -7.43 -5.48 0.82
N TYR A 66 -6.27 -4.93 0.49
CA TYR A 66 -4.96 -5.58 0.58
C TYR A 66 -3.83 -4.55 0.70
N CYS A 67 -2.69 -5.02 1.15
CA CYS A 67 -1.44 -4.27 1.11
C CYS A 67 -0.31 -5.19 0.65
N ILE A 68 0.59 -4.66 -0.16
CA ILE A 68 1.78 -5.38 -0.65
C ILE A 68 3.02 -4.54 -0.40
N ALA A 69 4.14 -5.20 -0.13
CA ALA A 69 5.46 -4.59 -0.22
C ALA A 69 6.19 -5.10 -1.47
N LEU A 70 7.04 -4.25 -2.02
CA LEU A 70 7.87 -4.65 -3.16
C LEU A 70 8.96 -5.63 -2.70
N ASP A 71 9.45 -5.50 -1.45
CA ASP A 71 10.40 -6.41 -0.83
C ASP A 71 10.48 -6.20 0.69
N PHE A 72 11.32 -6.99 1.39
CA PHE A 72 11.80 -6.68 2.73
C PHE A 72 12.93 -5.65 2.67
N ASN A 73 13.13 -4.92 3.77
CA ASN A 73 14.23 -3.97 3.85
C ASN A 73 15.61 -4.63 4.00
N TYR A 74 15.67 -5.88 4.47
CA TYR A 74 16.90 -6.67 4.62
C TYR A 74 16.74 -8.07 4.04
N ALA A 75 17.81 -8.58 3.42
CA ALA A 75 17.85 -9.89 2.83
C ALA A 75 17.73 -11.01 3.89
N ASN A 76 17.12 -12.11 3.52
CA ASN A 76 16.98 -13.31 4.35
C ASN A 76 16.44 -13.03 5.77
N PHE A 77 15.63 -11.99 5.95
CA PHE A 77 15.09 -11.56 7.25
C PHE A 77 16.17 -11.26 8.30
N SER A 78 17.34 -10.82 7.90
CA SER A 78 18.49 -10.64 8.77
C SER A 78 19.25 -9.33 8.49
N TYR A 79 19.50 -8.54 9.54
CA TYR A 79 20.36 -7.37 9.43
C TYR A 79 21.81 -7.69 9.03
N LYS A 80 22.25 -8.94 9.23
CA LYS A 80 23.62 -9.38 8.92
C LYS A 80 23.83 -9.61 7.42
N GLU A 81 22.75 -9.91 6.70
CA GLU A 81 22.80 -10.22 5.27
C GLU A 81 22.78 -8.96 4.38
N GLY A 82 22.70 -7.79 4.99
CA GLY A 82 22.59 -6.54 4.25
C GLY A 82 21.15 -6.25 3.76
N ARG A 83 21.00 -5.15 3.07
CA ARG A 83 19.70 -4.74 2.50
C ARG A 83 19.40 -5.53 1.23
N THR A 84 18.11 -5.69 0.93
CA THR A 84 17.68 -6.10 -0.41
C THR A 84 17.96 -4.97 -1.41
N GLU A 85 17.88 -5.23 -2.71
CA GLU A 85 18.03 -4.18 -3.74
C GLU A 85 16.99 -3.06 -3.54
N ILE A 86 15.73 -3.42 -3.31
CA ILE A 86 14.65 -2.48 -3.01
C ILE A 86 14.90 -1.77 -1.68
N GLY A 87 15.35 -2.50 -0.65
CA GLY A 87 15.67 -1.94 0.66
C GLY A 87 16.84 -0.96 0.63
N GLU A 88 17.84 -1.20 -0.24
CA GLU A 88 18.95 -0.27 -0.44
C GLU A 88 18.48 0.98 -1.19
N ALA A 89 17.69 0.82 -2.24
CA ALA A 89 17.15 1.94 -3.00
C ALA A 89 16.26 2.85 -2.12
N GLU A 90 15.37 2.27 -1.30
CA GLU A 90 14.56 3.03 -0.34
C GLU A 90 15.45 3.80 0.65
N TYR A 91 16.45 3.13 1.21
CA TYR A 91 17.34 3.75 2.20
C TYR A 91 18.13 4.92 1.61
N GLN A 92 18.69 4.75 0.41
CA GLN A 92 19.49 5.80 -0.24
C GLN A 92 18.63 7.02 -0.56
N LEU A 93 17.45 6.84 -1.13
CA LEU A 93 16.55 7.95 -1.45
C LEU A 93 15.99 8.66 -0.21
N LYS A 94 15.76 7.94 0.88
CA LYS A 94 15.15 8.50 2.08
C LYS A 94 16.14 9.19 3.00
N TYR A 95 17.33 8.63 3.16
CA TYR A 95 18.30 9.06 4.16
C TYR A 95 19.57 9.67 3.58
N ASN A 96 19.93 9.34 2.35
CA ASN A 96 21.17 9.76 1.72
C ASN A 96 20.99 10.62 0.48
N ALA A 97 19.77 10.97 0.09
CA ALA A 97 19.49 11.72 -1.15
C ALA A 97 20.34 12.99 -1.33
N GLY A 98 20.63 13.70 -0.23
CA GLY A 98 21.47 14.90 -0.26
C GLY A 98 22.95 14.65 -0.57
N ASN A 99 23.41 13.41 -0.51
CA ASN A 99 24.79 13.01 -0.78
C ASN A 99 24.95 12.30 -2.15
N LEU A 100 23.84 12.04 -2.85
CA LEU A 100 23.82 11.36 -4.14
C LEU A 100 23.87 12.37 -5.27
N ASN A 101 24.55 12.00 -6.35
CA ASN A 101 24.46 12.75 -7.60
C ASN A 101 23.16 12.40 -8.36
N GLU A 102 22.86 13.14 -9.43
CA GLU A 102 21.63 12.97 -10.22
C GLU A 102 21.50 11.56 -10.83
N GLU A 103 22.59 10.96 -11.28
CA GLU A 103 22.60 9.62 -11.87
C GLU A 103 22.27 8.56 -10.82
N GLU A 104 22.85 8.67 -9.63
CA GLU A 104 22.57 7.78 -8.50
C GLU A 104 21.13 7.92 -8.00
N LEU A 105 20.64 9.16 -7.87
CA LEU A 105 19.25 9.43 -7.50
C LEU A 105 18.29 8.77 -8.50
N LYS A 106 18.54 8.97 -9.80
CA LYS A 106 17.74 8.37 -10.86
C LYS A 106 17.79 6.85 -10.82
N LYS A 107 18.99 6.27 -10.67
CA LYS A 107 19.16 4.81 -10.57
C LYS A 107 18.28 4.21 -9.47
N TYR A 108 18.34 4.76 -8.26
CA TYR A 108 17.54 4.23 -7.14
C TYR A 108 16.04 4.47 -7.33
N ALA A 109 15.65 5.61 -7.87
CA ALA A 109 14.25 5.87 -8.21
C ALA A 109 13.74 4.88 -9.27
N ASP A 110 14.51 4.63 -10.33
CA ASP A 110 14.16 3.68 -11.39
C ASP A 110 13.99 2.25 -10.84
N ILE A 111 14.84 1.81 -9.91
CA ILE A 111 14.71 0.50 -9.26
C ILE A 111 13.34 0.37 -8.57
N LEU A 112 12.96 1.34 -7.75
CA LEU A 112 11.68 1.31 -7.03
C LEU A 112 10.50 1.42 -7.97
N MET A 113 10.54 2.39 -8.89
CA MET A 113 9.41 2.66 -9.78
C MET A 113 9.19 1.55 -10.81
N ASN A 114 10.24 0.99 -11.39
CA ASN A 114 10.11 -0.13 -12.33
C ASN A 114 9.46 -1.35 -11.65
N LYS A 115 9.88 -1.66 -10.41
CA LYS A 115 9.27 -2.76 -9.64
C LYS A 115 7.79 -2.46 -9.32
N MET A 116 7.48 -1.25 -8.86
CA MET A 116 6.11 -0.86 -8.50
C MET A 116 5.18 -0.84 -9.72
N ILE A 117 5.61 -0.23 -10.82
CA ILE A 117 4.86 -0.18 -12.07
C ILE A 117 4.64 -1.60 -12.63
N GLY A 118 5.68 -2.44 -12.58
CA GLY A 118 5.61 -3.84 -12.99
C GLY A 118 4.53 -4.60 -12.24
N VAL A 119 4.44 -4.43 -10.92
CA VAL A 119 3.39 -5.04 -10.09
C VAL A 119 1.99 -4.68 -10.61
N TYR A 120 1.73 -3.41 -10.90
CA TYR A 120 0.42 -2.97 -11.37
C TYR A 120 0.13 -3.30 -12.83
N LYS A 121 1.13 -3.41 -13.68
CA LYS A 121 0.95 -3.80 -15.09
C LYS A 121 0.79 -5.32 -15.25
N GLU A 122 1.53 -6.10 -14.49
CA GLU A 122 1.64 -7.55 -14.67
C GLU A 122 0.78 -8.35 -13.69
N CYS A 123 0.74 -7.94 -12.42
CA CYS A 123 0.10 -8.70 -11.36
C CYS A 123 -1.28 -8.14 -10.97
N ILE A 124 -1.45 -6.82 -10.97
CA ILE A 124 -2.69 -6.18 -10.54
C ILE A 124 -3.22 -5.37 -11.71
N GLN A 125 -4.14 -5.94 -12.46
CA GLN A 125 -4.76 -5.22 -13.57
C GLN A 125 -5.59 -4.05 -13.06
N VAL A 126 -5.05 -2.86 -13.21
CA VAL A 126 -5.76 -1.61 -12.91
C VAL A 126 -6.71 -1.30 -14.04
N GLY A 127 -7.95 -0.97 -13.71
CA GLY A 127 -8.97 -0.57 -14.66
C GLY A 127 -8.79 0.86 -15.17
N THR A 128 -9.87 1.44 -15.65
CA THR A 128 -9.88 2.80 -16.22
C THR A 128 -9.78 3.89 -15.14
N THR A 129 -9.44 5.12 -15.55
CA THR A 129 -9.43 6.33 -14.71
C THR A 129 -10.76 6.64 -14.02
N LEU A 130 -11.87 6.10 -14.56
CA LEU A 130 -13.18 6.26 -13.94
C LEU A 130 -13.34 5.47 -12.64
N GLU A 131 -12.53 4.41 -12.46
CA GLU A 131 -12.67 3.50 -11.33
C GLU A 131 -11.52 3.55 -10.33
N TRP A 132 -10.38 4.16 -10.70
CA TRP A 132 -9.15 4.13 -9.92
C TRP A 132 -8.56 5.51 -9.71
N SER A 133 -7.89 5.70 -8.56
CA SER A 133 -7.06 6.86 -8.25
C SER A 133 -5.86 6.44 -7.40
N VAL A 134 -4.81 7.27 -7.38
CA VAL A 134 -3.61 7.05 -6.58
C VAL A 134 -3.48 8.15 -5.52
N SER A 135 -3.11 7.78 -4.31
CA SER A 135 -2.86 8.66 -3.19
C SER A 135 -1.54 8.33 -2.50
N PRO A 136 -0.70 9.30 -2.16
CA PRO A 136 0.36 9.06 -1.19
C PRO A 136 -0.22 8.91 0.21
N MET A 137 0.54 8.31 1.13
CA MET A 137 0.28 8.49 2.56
C MET A 137 0.40 9.97 2.93
N PRO A 138 -0.53 10.54 3.75
CA PRO A 138 -0.47 11.93 4.17
C PRO A 138 0.88 12.26 4.83
N ALA A 139 1.56 13.28 4.28
CA ALA A 139 2.84 13.72 4.81
C ALA A 139 2.68 14.40 6.16
N THR A 140 3.56 14.06 7.10
CA THR A 140 3.46 14.51 8.48
C THR A 140 4.34 15.74 8.80
N GLU A 141 5.17 16.17 7.86
CA GLU A 141 6.00 17.34 7.96
C GLU A 141 5.63 18.33 6.86
N GLN A 142 5.25 19.54 7.26
CA GLN A 142 4.97 20.60 6.31
C GLN A 142 6.26 21.03 5.60
N GLY A 143 6.17 21.32 4.31
CA GLY A 143 7.25 21.90 3.52
C GLY A 143 8.31 20.93 3.00
N LYS A 144 8.18 19.62 3.25
CA LYS A 144 9.06 18.59 2.64
C LYS A 144 8.28 17.67 1.73
N THR A 145 8.63 17.63 0.47
CA THR A 145 8.15 16.60 -0.46
C THR A 145 8.72 15.26 -0.01
N LYS A 146 7.84 14.33 0.36
CA LYS A 146 8.26 13.00 0.84
C LYS A 146 8.34 12.01 -0.31
N MET A 147 9.18 11.00 -0.14
CA MET A 147 9.38 9.93 -1.11
C MET A 147 8.05 9.26 -1.52
N ALA A 148 7.17 8.96 -0.57
CA ALA A 148 5.84 8.41 -0.84
C ALA A 148 4.99 9.29 -1.78
N TRP A 149 5.10 10.62 -1.65
CA TRP A 149 4.41 11.56 -2.54
C TRP A 149 4.93 11.47 -3.97
N LEU A 150 6.27 11.58 -4.15
CA LEU A 150 6.89 11.51 -5.47
C LEU A 150 6.60 10.18 -6.17
N MET A 151 6.65 9.09 -5.42
CA MET A 151 6.34 7.76 -5.95
C MET A 151 4.87 7.61 -6.34
N ALA A 152 3.95 8.15 -5.54
CA ALA A 152 2.53 8.10 -5.85
C ALA A 152 2.18 8.94 -7.08
N GLU A 153 2.79 10.12 -7.21
CA GLU A 153 2.63 11.02 -8.35
C GLU A 153 3.15 10.36 -9.64
N GLU A 154 4.36 9.80 -9.60
CA GLU A 154 4.94 9.06 -10.72
C GLU A 154 4.10 7.84 -11.09
N LEU A 155 3.63 7.06 -10.10
CA LEU A 155 2.76 5.92 -10.34
C LEU A 155 1.43 6.35 -11.00
N ALA A 156 0.84 7.45 -10.53
CA ALA A 156 -0.38 8.00 -11.12
C ALA A 156 -0.17 8.40 -12.58
N MET A 157 0.94 9.06 -12.87
CA MET A 157 1.32 9.46 -14.22
C MET A 157 1.52 8.24 -15.13
N GLN A 158 2.30 7.24 -14.71
CA GLN A 158 2.60 6.04 -15.50
C GLN A 158 1.38 5.14 -15.75
N LEU A 159 0.43 5.13 -14.82
CA LEU A 159 -0.83 4.41 -14.96
C LEU A 159 -1.95 5.27 -15.56
N GLN A 160 -1.70 6.55 -15.82
CA GLN A 160 -2.66 7.54 -16.30
C GLN A 160 -3.92 7.62 -15.40
N LEU A 161 -3.70 7.64 -14.07
CA LEU A 161 -4.75 7.69 -13.07
C LEU A 161 -4.82 9.06 -12.39
N PRO A 162 -5.99 9.49 -11.88
CA PRO A 162 -6.10 10.68 -11.05
C PRO A 162 -5.23 10.56 -9.80
N PHE A 163 -4.49 11.64 -9.50
CA PHE A 163 -3.69 11.78 -8.29
C PHE A 163 -4.49 12.52 -7.22
N ILE A 164 -4.53 11.97 -6.00
CA ILE A 164 -5.15 12.55 -4.80
C ILE A 164 -4.06 13.22 -3.99
N GLU A 165 -4.31 14.45 -3.54
CA GLU A 165 -3.38 15.27 -2.77
C GLU A 165 -3.88 15.45 -1.33
N PRO A 166 -3.52 14.53 -0.40
CA PRO A 166 -3.89 14.69 1.01
C PRO A 166 -2.93 15.66 1.71
N LEU A 167 -3.46 16.73 2.25
CA LEU A 167 -2.70 17.74 2.98
C LEU A 167 -2.99 17.65 4.47
N VAL A 168 -1.95 17.47 5.30
CA VAL A 168 -2.06 17.56 6.76
C VAL A 168 -2.04 19.03 7.14
N VAL A 169 -3.15 19.54 7.66
CA VAL A 169 -3.35 20.97 7.99
C VAL A 169 -3.33 21.26 9.50
N CYS A 170 -3.04 20.26 10.31
CA CYS A 170 -2.94 20.41 11.77
C CYS A 170 -1.53 20.08 12.29
N ASP A 171 -1.22 20.58 13.47
CA ASP A 171 -0.03 20.18 14.19
C ASP A 171 -0.11 18.69 14.58
N LYS A 172 0.96 17.96 14.31
CA LYS A 172 1.02 16.55 14.54
C LYS A 172 2.25 16.18 15.39
N PRO A 173 2.09 15.34 16.42
CA PRO A 173 3.21 14.83 17.19
C PRO A 173 4.09 13.89 16.34
N GLN A 174 5.35 13.75 16.72
CA GLN A 174 6.26 12.79 16.08
C GLN A 174 5.74 11.36 16.29
N MET A 175 5.19 10.77 15.23
CA MET A 175 4.56 9.44 15.31
C MET A 175 5.54 8.30 15.60
N LYS A 176 6.82 8.48 15.31
CA LYS A 176 7.85 7.43 15.50
C LYS A 176 8.03 7.03 16.98
N GLU A 177 7.72 7.92 17.90
CA GLU A 177 7.89 7.71 19.34
C GLU A 177 6.64 7.17 20.04
N LEU A 178 5.52 7.14 19.34
CA LEU A 178 4.25 6.70 19.90
C LEU A 178 4.12 5.18 19.89
N THR A 179 3.44 4.65 20.91
CA THR A 179 2.95 3.27 20.90
C THR A 179 1.95 3.08 19.75
N ILE A 180 1.71 1.85 19.32
CA ILE A 180 0.73 1.53 18.26
C ILE A 180 -0.65 2.12 18.60
N GLN A 181 -1.12 1.93 19.82
CA GLN A 181 -2.42 2.47 20.26
C GLN A 181 -2.46 4.00 20.16
N ASN A 182 -1.44 4.68 20.68
CA ASN A 182 -1.38 6.14 20.61
C ASN A 182 -1.28 6.66 19.17
N LYS A 183 -0.66 5.91 18.26
CA LYS A 183 -0.65 6.23 16.82
C LYS A 183 -2.06 6.17 16.24
N ILE A 184 -2.80 5.09 16.51
CA ILE A 184 -4.18 4.91 16.06
C ILE A 184 -5.05 6.06 16.57
N GLU A 185 -5.05 6.29 17.89
CA GLU A 185 -5.85 7.36 18.51
C GLU A 185 -5.48 8.75 17.97
N THR A 186 -4.19 9.00 17.70
CA THR A 186 -3.73 10.27 17.14
C THR A 186 -4.23 10.46 15.71
N TRP A 187 -4.11 9.46 14.86
CA TRP A 187 -4.62 9.53 13.51
C TRP A 187 -6.15 9.64 13.45
N GLU A 188 -6.87 8.90 14.27
CA GLU A 188 -8.31 9.04 14.40
C GLU A 188 -8.70 10.49 14.73
N LYS A 189 -8.07 11.09 15.74
CA LYS A 189 -8.30 12.50 16.10
C LYS A 189 -8.01 13.45 14.94
N ILE A 190 -6.91 13.24 14.22
CA ILE A 190 -6.55 14.06 13.06
C ILE A 190 -7.62 13.96 11.97
N TYR A 191 -8.04 12.76 11.60
CA TYR A 191 -9.03 12.55 10.55
C TYR A 191 -10.42 13.04 10.94
N TYR A 192 -10.87 12.81 12.17
CA TYR A 192 -12.19 13.27 12.64
C TYR A 192 -12.26 14.78 12.87
N ASN A 193 -11.15 15.45 13.12
CA ASN A 193 -11.11 16.90 13.33
C ASN A 193 -10.70 17.70 12.07
N ASN A 194 -10.87 17.13 10.89
CA ASN A 194 -10.50 17.74 9.61
C ASN A 194 -9.00 18.13 9.55
N GLY A 195 -8.15 17.38 10.22
CA GLY A 195 -6.70 17.61 10.19
C GLY A 195 -6.02 17.14 8.90
N VAL A 196 -6.76 16.49 7.99
CA VAL A 196 -6.34 16.16 6.63
C VAL A 196 -7.38 16.71 5.66
N GLU A 197 -6.93 17.54 4.73
CA GLU A 197 -7.75 18.09 3.66
C GLU A 197 -7.46 17.38 2.34
N ILE A 198 -8.50 17.10 1.58
CA ILE A 198 -8.45 16.62 0.21
C ILE A 198 -9.38 17.50 -0.62
N ALA A 199 -8.78 18.30 -1.50
CA ALA A 199 -9.50 19.32 -2.27
C ALA A 199 -10.57 18.73 -3.19
N ASP A 200 -10.34 17.54 -3.77
CA ASP A 200 -11.23 16.90 -4.73
C ASP A 200 -11.64 15.50 -4.27
N THR A 201 -12.76 15.41 -3.56
CA THR A 201 -13.31 14.14 -3.07
C THR A 201 -13.95 13.29 -4.18
N ASP A 202 -14.18 13.83 -5.38
CA ASP A 202 -14.70 13.05 -6.51
C ASP A 202 -13.65 12.07 -7.03
N LYS A 203 -12.37 12.33 -6.75
CA LYS A 203 -11.27 11.37 -6.98
C LYS A 203 -11.31 10.17 -6.04
N ILE A 204 -12.17 10.19 -5.00
CA ILE A 204 -12.27 9.13 -3.98
C ILE A 204 -13.60 8.39 -4.06
N ARG A 205 -14.70 9.13 -4.16
CA ARG A 205 -16.05 8.58 -4.02
C ARG A 205 -16.36 7.52 -5.07
N GLY A 206 -16.65 6.30 -4.60
CA GLY A 206 -16.97 5.14 -5.45
C GLY A 206 -15.77 4.55 -6.20
N LYS A 207 -14.53 5.01 -5.93
CA LYS A 207 -13.32 4.57 -6.62
C LYS A 207 -12.49 3.59 -5.79
N ASN A 208 -11.65 2.86 -6.48
CA ASN A 208 -10.57 2.05 -5.92
C ASN A 208 -9.35 2.95 -5.74
N ILE A 209 -8.79 3.01 -4.55
CA ILE A 209 -7.67 3.90 -4.23
C ILE A 209 -6.41 3.07 -4.02
N ILE A 210 -5.35 3.40 -4.75
CA ILE A 210 -4.00 2.88 -4.51
C ILE A 210 -3.31 3.85 -3.56
N VAL A 211 -2.98 3.40 -2.36
CA VAL A 211 -2.22 4.19 -1.37
C VAL A 211 -0.76 3.77 -1.41
N VAL A 212 0.13 4.75 -1.62
CA VAL A 212 1.58 4.55 -1.72
C VAL A 212 2.27 5.03 -0.45
N ASP A 213 3.16 4.20 0.10
CA ASP A 213 4.04 4.57 1.22
C ASP A 213 5.47 4.02 1.00
N ASP A 214 6.42 4.50 1.78
CA ASP A 214 7.81 4.03 1.70
C ASP A 214 8.06 2.78 2.55
N LEU A 215 7.46 2.70 3.73
CA LEU A 215 7.76 1.66 4.73
C LEU A 215 6.51 1.13 5.43
N TYR A 216 6.36 -0.17 5.48
CA TYR A 216 5.36 -0.85 6.31
C TYR A 216 6.02 -1.48 7.54
N GLN A 217 5.66 -1.02 8.72
CA GLN A 217 6.10 -1.59 9.99
C GLN A 217 4.96 -2.39 10.64
N SER A 218 4.13 -1.78 11.47
CA SER A 218 2.93 -2.41 12.04
C SER A 218 1.72 -2.36 11.12
N GLY A 219 1.71 -1.39 10.21
CA GLY A 219 0.59 -1.10 9.32
C GLY A 219 -0.43 -0.11 9.87
N ALA A 220 -0.36 0.26 11.16
CA ALA A 220 -1.36 1.11 11.81
C ALA A 220 -1.69 2.38 11.01
N THR A 221 -0.67 3.09 10.54
CA THR A 221 -0.84 4.34 9.77
C THR A 221 -1.58 4.09 8.43
N MET A 222 -1.19 3.04 7.71
CA MET A 222 -1.82 2.67 6.44
C MET A 222 -3.30 2.28 6.63
N TRP A 223 -3.60 1.52 7.66
CA TRP A 223 -4.96 1.10 7.97
C TRP A 223 -5.84 2.26 8.43
N GLU A 224 -5.32 3.21 9.24
CA GLU A 224 -6.07 4.40 9.62
C GLU A 224 -6.37 5.30 8.43
N TYR A 225 -5.43 5.46 7.51
CA TYR A 225 -5.69 6.21 6.29
C TYR A 225 -6.72 5.50 5.39
N ALA A 226 -6.63 4.18 5.27
CA ALA A 226 -7.65 3.42 4.55
C ALA A 226 -9.05 3.58 5.15
N LYS A 227 -9.17 3.57 6.47
CA LYS A 227 -10.41 3.85 7.19
C LYS A 227 -10.96 5.24 6.86
N PHE A 228 -10.11 6.25 6.86
CA PHE A 228 -10.48 7.61 6.47
C PHE A 228 -10.96 7.69 5.01
N LEU A 229 -10.25 7.06 4.06
CA LEU A 229 -10.67 7.03 2.65
C LEU A 229 -12.02 6.30 2.47
N LYS A 230 -12.26 5.21 3.21
CA LYS A 230 -13.57 4.52 3.21
C LYS A 230 -14.68 5.43 3.74
N LEU A 231 -14.43 6.25 4.76
CA LEU A 231 -15.38 7.25 5.26
C LEU A 231 -15.70 8.32 4.21
N LEU A 232 -14.73 8.69 3.38
CA LEU A 232 -14.94 9.60 2.25
C LEU A 232 -15.64 8.94 1.05
N GLY A 233 -15.94 7.63 1.13
CA GLY A 233 -16.69 6.91 0.14
C GLY A 233 -15.84 6.11 -0.87
N ALA A 234 -14.57 5.82 -0.57
CA ALA A 234 -13.79 4.91 -1.39
C ALA A 234 -14.44 3.52 -1.46
N ARG A 235 -14.49 2.92 -2.66
CA ARG A 235 -15.01 1.56 -2.85
C ARG A 235 -14.06 0.52 -2.29
N CYS A 236 -12.80 0.58 -2.69
CA CYS A 236 -11.73 -0.28 -2.19
C CYS A 236 -10.47 0.56 -1.94
N VAL A 237 -9.64 0.12 -0.99
CA VAL A 237 -8.35 0.75 -0.70
C VAL A 237 -7.26 -0.31 -0.72
N PHE A 238 -6.21 -0.05 -1.48
CA PHE A 238 -5.10 -0.96 -1.73
C PHE A 238 -3.80 -0.27 -1.38
N GLY A 239 -3.01 -0.86 -0.47
CA GLY A 239 -1.70 -0.34 -0.11
C GLY A 239 -0.58 -0.92 -0.97
N VAL A 240 0.39 -0.10 -1.34
CA VAL A 240 1.68 -0.52 -1.86
C VAL A 240 2.79 0.23 -1.16
N VAL A 241 3.78 -0.49 -0.66
CA VAL A 241 4.93 0.09 0.02
C VAL A 241 6.23 -0.42 -0.59
N CYS A 242 7.30 0.38 -0.51
CA CYS A 242 8.58 -0.09 -0.98
C CYS A 242 9.05 -1.29 -0.19
N VAL A 243 9.09 -1.16 1.12
CA VAL A 243 9.67 -2.21 1.96
C VAL A 243 8.81 -2.55 3.17
N LYS A 244 8.84 -3.84 3.54
CA LYS A 244 8.41 -4.32 4.85
C LYS A 244 9.59 -4.32 5.81
N SER A 245 9.44 -3.65 6.95
CA SER A 245 10.42 -3.73 8.03
C SER A 245 10.46 -5.12 8.66
N LEU A 246 11.64 -5.55 9.12
CA LEU A 246 11.77 -6.79 9.92
C LEU A 246 11.07 -6.67 11.29
N LYS A 247 10.90 -5.46 11.80
CA LYS A 247 10.16 -5.22 13.05
C LYS A 247 8.68 -5.09 12.76
N ASP A 248 7.87 -5.86 13.45
CA ASP A 248 6.41 -5.76 13.42
C ASP A 248 5.86 -4.83 14.51
N SER A 249 6.68 -4.48 15.47
CA SER A 249 6.31 -3.58 16.56
C SER A 249 6.86 -2.19 16.30
N ASP A 250 5.97 -1.22 16.24
CA ASP A 250 6.32 0.15 16.57
C ASP A 250 6.77 0.15 18.04
N ASN A 251 7.78 0.91 18.36
CA ASN A 251 8.44 0.97 19.66
C ASN A 251 7.54 0.57 20.84
N GLN A 252 7.87 -0.57 21.45
CA GLN A 252 7.35 -0.95 22.75
C GLN A 252 8.12 -0.23 23.82
#